data_a08f7b3233638091c89ef4bf58701f0d
#
_entry.id   a08f7b3233638091c89ef4bf58701f0d
#
_cell.length_a   1.000
_cell.length_b   1.000
_cell.length_c   1.000
_cell.angle_alpha   90.00
_cell.angle_beta   90.00
_cell.angle_gamma   90.00
#
_symmetry.space_group_name_H-M   'P 1'
#
loop_
_entity.id
_entity.type
_entity.pdbx_description
1 polymer ?
#
loop_
_entity_poly.entity_id
_entity_poly.type
_entity_poly.pdbx_seq_one_letter_code
_entity_poly.pdbx_strand_id
1 'polypeptide(L)'
;MKSYSFLKKYLLAATATAALLFSACDLDEHPTSFVGPKEYYKTRAQCLAGLNACYIPINSIYDYCFLIMTEGVTDLMYIASGTKDAQLDISPAKPLNGQKIWTQCYKGVMYCNSTIAAIERSPLNDIKESSEADKLPLLAEGVVIRSFFYWLLTCIFGDVPFYTKEVADQQVMQEIAHMGRMSAKETRDYLIDELQRYVPSMDQVRSSEVADNRMGAAMGWMMIAKLAQWNHRWDDALEALGELEKIYGDLQQYPLEDIMFRNKNTPESIFEVQRTYTPGGLSVTTNVAAITTPYHNGKGIYDGVEIPEMGTGMTTWTSMRPNSYFCDGLQTKKSNDKRKTLNMAWEYDGKPFSGVGTRPWLGPKFWCPGMQNTADFSNQKVFRYADAILMMAECYAETEDSDEAVRYLNMVRERAGTTAYVFKNKDALLEEIQKERGRELLGEFQRKFDLVRWGIWYQMTYEYTNYPTLKD
;
A
#
# COMPACT_ATOMS: atom_id res chain seq x y z
N MET A 1 -43.41 75.91 22.82
CA MET A 1 -43.00 75.43 21.47
C MET A 1 -41.52 75.13 21.29
N LYS A 2 -40.61 75.35 22.25
CA LYS A 2 -39.15 74.99 22.14
C LYS A 2 -38.80 73.57 22.52
N SER A 3 -39.62 72.85 23.25
CA SER A 3 -39.32 71.46 23.72
C SER A 3 -39.51 70.39 22.66
N TYR A 4 -40.41 70.57 21.71
CA TYR A 4 -40.70 69.56 20.65
C TYR A 4 -39.62 69.51 19.54
N SER A 5 -38.91 70.57 19.35
CA SER A 5 -37.83 70.66 18.36
C SER A 5 -36.57 69.89 18.82
N PHE A 6 -36.33 69.86 20.12
CA PHE A 6 -35.18 69.15 20.73
C PHE A 6 -35.36 67.62 20.67
N LEU A 7 -36.53 67.12 20.99
CA LEU A 7 -36.84 65.69 20.92
C LEU A 7 -36.75 65.12 19.49
N LYS A 8 -37.21 65.89 18.50
CA LYS A 8 -37.08 65.47 17.08
C LYS A 8 -35.64 65.36 16.61
N LYS A 9 -34.74 66.23 17.06
CA LYS A 9 -33.30 66.18 16.69
C LYS A 9 -32.60 64.98 17.33
N TYR A 10 -32.93 64.62 18.55
CA TYR A 10 -32.38 63.41 19.20
C TYR A 10 -32.96 62.09 18.63
N LEU A 11 -34.25 62.09 18.22
CA LEU A 11 -34.84 60.95 17.53
C LEU A 11 -34.22 60.77 16.15
N LEU A 12 -33.97 61.85 15.38
CA LEU A 12 -33.29 61.74 14.09
C LEU A 12 -31.82 61.32 14.22
N ALA A 13 -31.13 61.79 15.25
CA ALA A 13 -29.75 61.39 15.52
C ALA A 13 -29.69 59.88 15.95
N ALA A 14 -30.63 59.41 16.80
CA ALA A 14 -30.70 58.05 17.23
C ALA A 14 -31.07 57.07 16.09
N THR A 15 -31.96 57.49 15.15
CA THR A 15 -32.29 56.66 13.98
C THR A 15 -31.14 56.64 12.95
N ALA A 16 -30.38 57.74 12.76
CA ALA A 16 -29.21 57.77 11.91
C ALA A 16 -28.05 56.90 12.50
N THR A 17 -27.87 56.90 13.79
CA THR A 17 -26.86 56.07 14.46
C THR A 17 -27.27 54.59 14.46
N ALA A 18 -28.57 54.26 14.60
CA ALA A 18 -29.08 52.91 14.44
C ALA A 18 -28.93 52.41 13.00
N ALA A 19 -29.20 53.21 12.00
CA ALA A 19 -29.00 52.87 10.56
C ALA A 19 -27.54 52.61 10.21
N LEU A 20 -26.60 53.31 10.87
CA LEU A 20 -25.13 53.07 10.69
C LEU A 20 -24.66 51.80 11.42
N LEU A 21 -25.38 51.33 12.43
CA LEU A 21 -25.06 50.09 13.12
C LEU A 21 -25.61 48.83 12.39
N PHE A 22 -26.54 49.01 11.44
CA PHE A 22 -27.07 47.94 10.59
C PHE A 22 -26.36 47.84 9.22
N SER A 23 -25.45 48.72 8.86
CA SER A 23 -24.46 48.50 7.81
C SER A 23 -23.26 47.68 8.41
N ALA A 24 -23.59 46.61 9.15
CA ALA A 24 -22.60 45.64 9.53
C ALA A 24 -22.02 45.06 8.26
N CYS A 25 -20.73 45.18 8.14
CA CYS A 25 -19.89 44.60 7.11
C CYS A 25 -20.44 43.23 6.71
N ASP A 26 -20.56 43.03 5.43
CA ASP A 26 -20.59 41.69 4.87
C ASP A 26 -19.33 40.99 5.40
N LEU A 27 -19.55 40.09 6.37
CA LEU A 27 -18.49 39.34 7.01
C LEU A 27 -18.08 38.12 6.16
N ASP A 28 -18.57 38.06 4.93
CA ASP A 28 -18.03 37.09 3.97
C ASP A 28 -16.60 37.56 3.59
N GLU A 29 -15.64 36.95 4.29
CA GLU A 29 -14.23 37.10 3.93
C GLU A 29 -14.04 36.55 2.51
N HIS A 30 -13.78 37.43 1.56
CA HIS A 30 -13.28 37.06 0.25
C HIS A 30 -11.73 37.11 0.27
N PRO A 31 -11.07 36.03 0.66
CA PRO A 31 -9.60 36.02 0.73
C PRO A 31 -9.03 36.21 -0.68
N THR A 32 -8.23 37.25 -0.86
CA THR A 32 -7.54 37.55 -2.13
C THR A 32 -6.20 36.84 -2.25
N SER A 33 -5.71 36.24 -1.14
CA SER A 33 -4.38 35.60 -1.05
C SER A 33 -4.40 34.07 -1.14
N PHE A 34 -5.57 33.44 -1.05
CA PHE A 34 -5.74 31.99 -1.23
C PHE A 34 -7.11 31.67 -1.83
N VAL A 35 -7.20 30.51 -2.50
CA VAL A 35 -8.46 30.00 -3.06
C VAL A 35 -9.16 29.20 -1.98
N GLY A 36 -10.37 29.63 -1.57
CA GLY A 36 -11.18 28.91 -0.58
C GLY A 36 -11.63 27.54 -1.11
N PRO A 37 -12.01 26.58 -0.21
CA PRO A 37 -12.43 25.24 -0.63
C PRO A 37 -13.59 25.22 -1.64
N LYS A 38 -14.52 26.17 -1.57
CA LYS A 38 -15.65 26.31 -2.50
C LYS A 38 -15.23 26.77 -3.91
N GLU A 39 -14.12 27.47 -4.02
CA GLU A 39 -13.57 28.02 -5.26
C GLU A 39 -12.46 27.16 -5.85
N TYR A 40 -11.99 26.16 -5.14
CA TYR A 40 -11.04 25.17 -5.61
C TYR A 40 -11.70 24.15 -6.55
N TYR A 41 -11.36 23.05 -6.83
CA TYR A 41 -12.00 21.95 -7.60
C TYR A 41 -12.84 22.40 -8.84
N LYS A 42 -12.44 23.49 -9.53
CA LYS A 42 -13.10 24.00 -10.75
C LYS A 42 -12.57 23.37 -12.03
N THR A 43 -11.36 22.83 -11.99
CA THR A 43 -10.65 22.26 -13.13
C THR A 43 -10.16 20.86 -12.83
N ARG A 44 -9.93 20.04 -13.87
CA ARG A 44 -9.33 18.71 -13.74
C ARG A 44 -8.00 18.76 -12.96
N ALA A 45 -7.13 19.74 -13.26
CA ALA A 45 -5.85 19.89 -12.57
C ALA A 45 -6.00 20.11 -11.05
N GLN A 46 -6.99 20.88 -10.64
CA GLN A 46 -7.30 21.10 -9.22
C GLN A 46 -7.86 19.84 -8.56
N CYS A 47 -8.70 19.07 -9.25
CA CYS A 47 -9.18 17.78 -8.77
C CYS A 47 -8.04 16.77 -8.58
N LEU A 48 -7.12 16.69 -9.56
CA LEU A 48 -5.92 15.86 -9.46
C LEU A 48 -5.00 16.28 -8.30
N ALA A 49 -4.85 17.61 -8.07
CA ALA A 49 -4.09 18.11 -6.92
C ALA A 49 -4.73 17.70 -5.57
N GLY A 50 -6.07 17.70 -5.48
CA GLY A 50 -6.79 17.15 -4.32
C GLY A 50 -6.53 15.66 -4.13
N LEU A 51 -6.60 14.87 -5.20
CA LEU A 51 -6.30 13.44 -5.17
C LEU A 51 -4.85 13.17 -4.77
N ASN A 52 -3.88 14.02 -5.14
CA ASN A 52 -2.48 13.88 -4.71
C ASN A 52 -2.33 13.88 -3.18
N ALA A 53 -3.16 14.65 -2.47
CA ALA A 53 -3.14 14.66 -1.01
C ALA A 53 -3.54 13.31 -0.40
N CYS A 54 -4.37 12.52 -1.10
CA CYS A 54 -4.81 11.20 -0.66
C CYS A 54 -3.67 10.17 -0.62
N TYR A 55 -2.60 10.35 -1.41
CA TYR A 55 -1.43 9.45 -1.40
C TYR A 55 -0.46 9.69 -0.24
N ILE A 56 -0.47 10.89 0.36
CA ILE A 56 0.50 11.28 1.41
C ILE A 56 0.53 10.29 2.59
N PRO A 57 -0.61 9.84 3.14
CA PRO A 57 -0.60 8.87 4.23
C PRO A 57 0.01 7.52 3.86
N ILE A 58 -0.10 7.08 2.61
CA ILE A 58 0.50 5.82 2.12
C ILE A 58 2.01 5.86 2.28
N ASN A 59 2.66 6.97 1.89
CA ASN A 59 4.09 7.15 2.04
C ASN A 59 4.56 7.03 3.51
N SER A 60 3.72 7.45 4.45
CA SER A 60 4.01 7.36 5.88
C SER A 60 3.83 5.96 6.45
N ILE A 61 2.94 5.15 5.86
CA ILE A 61 2.67 3.77 6.29
C ILE A 61 3.81 2.84 5.83
N TYR A 62 4.17 2.88 4.55
CA TYR A 62 5.14 1.96 3.94
C TYR A 62 6.59 2.33 4.26
N ASP A 63 6.98 2.11 5.51
CA ASP A 63 8.34 2.26 6.00
C ASP A 63 8.91 0.92 6.51
N TYR A 64 10.10 0.94 7.09
CA TYR A 64 10.74 -0.25 7.65
C TYR A 64 9.94 -0.86 8.82
N CYS A 65 9.22 -0.05 9.61
CA CYS A 65 8.40 -0.56 10.70
C CYS A 65 7.21 -1.38 10.17
N PHE A 66 6.64 -0.95 9.04
CA PHE A 66 5.58 -1.70 8.38
C PHE A 66 6.11 -3.00 7.76
N LEU A 67 7.32 -2.97 7.17
CA LEU A 67 7.99 -4.19 6.71
C LEU A 67 8.21 -5.18 7.85
N ILE A 68 8.68 -4.72 9.01
CA ILE A 68 8.84 -5.56 10.21
C ILE A 68 7.50 -6.19 10.61
N MET A 69 6.43 -5.40 10.64
CA MET A 69 5.11 -5.86 11.05
C MET A 69 4.51 -6.90 10.09
N THR A 70 4.77 -6.77 8.79
CA THR A 70 4.15 -7.63 7.76
C THR A 70 5.01 -8.81 7.36
N GLU A 71 6.33 -8.73 7.53
CA GLU A 71 7.29 -9.74 7.08
C GLU A 71 8.17 -10.27 8.21
N GLY A 72 8.57 -9.42 9.14
CA GLY A 72 9.53 -9.76 10.19
C GLY A 72 8.99 -10.66 11.29
N VAL A 73 7.68 -10.90 11.34
CA VAL A 73 7.00 -11.79 12.28
C VAL A 73 6.25 -12.89 11.52
N THR A 74 6.93 -13.51 10.57
CA THR A 74 6.38 -14.55 9.71
C THR A 74 7.32 -15.77 9.64
N ASP A 75 6.90 -16.79 8.91
CA ASP A 75 7.72 -17.96 8.60
C ASP A 75 8.91 -17.66 7.67
N LEU A 76 8.87 -16.56 6.91
CA LEU A 76 9.88 -16.26 5.90
C LEU A 76 11.03 -15.42 6.42
N MET A 77 10.75 -14.43 7.28
CA MET A 77 11.74 -13.49 7.79
C MET A 77 11.59 -13.26 9.29
N TYR A 78 12.69 -12.82 9.90
CA TYR A 78 12.71 -12.36 11.28
C TYR A 78 13.60 -11.12 11.44
N ILE A 79 13.44 -10.41 12.56
CA ILE A 79 14.31 -9.31 12.93
C ILE A 79 15.30 -9.74 14.01
N ALA A 80 16.59 -9.52 13.77
CA ALA A 80 17.68 -9.96 14.65
C ALA A 80 17.83 -9.06 15.89
N SER A 81 17.48 -7.77 15.79
CA SER A 81 17.44 -6.83 16.92
C SER A 81 15.98 -6.46 17.18
N GLY A 82 15.46 -6.89 18.35
CA GLY A 82 14.04 -6.83 18.60
C GLY A 82 13.46 -5.42 18.73
N THR A 83 12.51 -5.10 17.89
CA THR A 83 11.42 -4.19 18.27
C THR A 83 10.35 -5.01 19.00
N LYS A 84 9.53 -4.36 19.82
CA LYS A 84 8.45 -5.07 20.54
C LYS A 84 7.42 -5.67 19.59
N ASP A 85 7.14 -5.01 18.45
CA ASP A 85 6.27 -5.55 17.39
C ASP A 85 6.82 -6.86 16.81
N ALA A 86 8.13 -6.90 16.59
CA ALA A 86 8.81 -8.08 16.07
C ALA A 86 8.86 -9.23 17.11
N GLN A 87 8.82 -8.89 18.39
CA GLN A 87 8.75 -9.84 19.49
C GLN A 87 7.32 -10.22 19.89
N LEU A 88 6.31 -9.77 19.12
CA LEU A 88 4.90 -10.02 19.39
C LEU A 88 4.40 -9.45 20.74
N ASP A 89 5.13 -8.50 21.33
CA ASP A 89 4.75 -7.81 22.59
C ASP A 89 3.82 -6.63 22.29
N ILE A 90 2.73 -6.90 21.58
CA ILE A 90 1.73 -5.90 21.18
C ILE A 90 0.47 -6.08 22.02
N SER A 91 -0.08 -4.99 22.53
CA SER A 91 -1.37 -5.00 23.22
C SER A 91 -2.13 -3.70 22.95
N PRO A 92 -3.44 -3.61 23.26
CA PRO A 92 -4.18 -2.36 23.16
C PRO A 92 -3.55 -1.21 23.95
N ALA A 93 -2.85 -1.50 25.05
CA ALA A 93 -2.12 -0.51 25.84
C ALA A 93 -0.74 -0.16 25.27
N LYS A 94 -0.22 -0.99 24.35
CA LYS A 94 1.07 -0.81 23.68
C LYS A 94 0.90 -1.04 22.17
N PRO A 95 0.16 -0.19 21.46
CA PRO A 95 -0.21 -0.42 20.07
C PRO A 95 0.96 -0.22 19.09
N LEU A 96 2.09 0.37 19.53
CA LEU A 96 3.30 0.63 18.75
C LEU A 96 2.98 1.16 17.34
N ASN A 97 3.44 0.46 16.28
CA ASN A 97 3.18 0.84 14.89
C ASN A 97 1.70 0.78 14.48
N GLY A 98 0.89 -0.02 15.16
CA GLY A 98 -0.55 -0.08 14.92
C GLY A 98 -1.24 1.28 15.07
N GLN A 99 -0.86 2.08 16.09
CA GLN A 99 -1.40 3.43 16.26
C GLN A 99 -1.07 4.34 15.07
N LYS A 100 0.16 4.28 14.57
CA LYS A 100 0.58 5.06 13.39
C LYS A 100 -0.27 4.67 12.17
N ILE A 101 -0.40 3.38 11.92
CA ILE A 101 -1.16 2.86 10.76
C ILE A 101 -2.63 3.27 10.84
N TRP A 102 -3.27 3.07 12.00
CA TRP A 102 -4.63 3.51 12.24
C TRP A 102 -4.82 4.99 11.92
N THR A 103 -3.97 5.84 12.48
CA THR A 103 -4.02 7.30 12.30
C THR A 103 -3.84 7.68 10.83
N GLN A 104 -2.86 7.09 10.13
CA GLN A 104 -2.61 7.41 8.73
C GLN A 104 -3.72 6.89 7.81
N CYS A 105 -4.26 5.70 8.06
CA CYS A 105 -5.38 5.18 7.28
C CYS A 105 -6.61 6.08 7.41
N TYR A 106 -7.02 6.46 8.62
CA TYR A 106 -8.17 7.35 8.79
C TYR A 106 -7.94 8.78 8.28
N LYS A 107 -6.69 9.26 8.34
CA LYS A 107 -6.32 10.50 7.66
C LYS A 107 -6.51 10.38 6.15
N GLY A 108 -6.10 9.25 5.56
CA GLY A 108 -6.30 8.95 4.15
C GLY A 108 -7.79 8.85 3.78
N VAL A 109 -8.58 8.13 4.57
CA VAL A 109 -10.06 8.04 4.39
C VAL A 109 -10.71 9.42 4.41
N MET A 110 -10.33 10.28 5.38
CA MET A 110 -10.84 11.65 5.47
C MET A 110 -10.48 12.47 4.22
N TYR A 111 -9.24 12.39 3.77
CA TYR A 111 -8.80 13.10 2.55
C TYR A 111 -9.55 12.61 1.31
N CYS A 112 -9.70 11.29 1.14
CA CYS A 112 -10.45 10.72 0.03
C CYS A 112 -11.92 11.17 0.05
N ASN A 113 -12.60 11.07 1.19
CA ASN A 113 -14.00 11.45 1.30
C ASN A 113 -14.21 12.94 1.00
N SER A 114 -13.35 13.83 1.51
CA SER A 114 -13.43 15.27 1.22
C SER A 114 -13.15 15.56 -0.25
N THR A 115 -12.17 14.87 -0.85
CA THR A 115 -11.83 15.06 -2.27
C THR A 115 -12.92 14.51 -3.19
N ILE A 116 -13.47 13.33 -2.92
CA ILE A 116 -14.58 12.73 -3.68
C ILE A 116 -15.78 13.68 -3.65
N ALA A 117 -16.22 14.12 -2.46
CA ALA A 117 -17.34 15.03 -2.32
C ALA A 117 -17.10 16.39 -3.03
N ALA A 118 -15.87 16.89 -3.03
CA ALA A 118 -15.51 18.11 -3.74
C ALA A 118 -15.53 17.92 -5.27
N ILE A 119 -15.07 16.79 -5.78
CA ILE A 119 -15.15 16.43 -7.21
C ILE A 119 -16.62 16.27 -7.64
N GLU A 120 -17.45 15.61 -6.83
CA GLU A 120 -18.90 15.49 -7.11
C GLU A 120 -19.57 16.84 -7.28
N ARG A 121 -19.22 17.80 -6.43
CA ARG A 121 -19.73 19.20 -6.51
C ARG A 121 -19.08 20.04 -7.59
N SER A 122 -18.01 19.58 -8.23
CA SER A 122 -17.27 20.35 -9.23
C SER A 122 -18.12 20.59 -10.49
N PRO A 123 -17.84 21.63 -11.28
CA PRO A 123 -18.55 21.90 -12.53
C PRO A 123 -18.10 21.00 -13.70
N LEU A 124 -17.19 20.06 -13.47
CA LEU A 124 -16.75 19.12 -14.51
C LEU A 124 -17.94 18.26 -14.96
N ASN A 125 -18.07 18.03 -16.26
CA ASN A 125 -19.16 17.22 -16.81
C ASN A 125 -18.86 15.72 -16.68
N ASP A 126 -19.95 14.97 -16.53
CA ASP A 126 -19.90 13.50 -16.50
C ASP A 126 -19.94 12.90 -17.93
N ILE A 127 -20.10 13.74 -18.96
CA ILE A 127 -20.26 13.32 -20.35
C ILE A 127 -18.88 13.25 -21.02
N LYS A 128 -18.60 12.10 -21.66
CA LYS A 128 -17.34 11.74 -22.29
C LYS A 128 -16.96 12.51 -23.56
N GLU A 129 -17.42 13.72 -23.78
CA GLU A 129 -17.07 14.50 -24.99
C GLU A 129 -15.70 15.15 -24.93
N SER A 130 -15.10 15.29 -23.75
CA SER A 130 -13.68 15.64 -23.61
C SER A 130 -13.12 14.94 -22.38
N SER A 131 -11.96 14.28 -22.53
CA SER A 131 -11.23 13.62 -21.43
C SER A 131 -10.85 14.56 -20.27
N GLU A 132 -10.86 15.86 -20.51
CA GLU A 132 -10.58 16.88 -19.47
C GLU A 132 -11.80 17.19 -18.60
N ALA A 133 -13.02 16.92 -19.06
CA ALA A 133 -14.26 17.22 -18.35
C ALA A 133 -14.83 16.01 -17.62
N ASP A 134 -14.28 14.81 -17.82
CA ASP A 134 -14.78 13.58 -17.25
C ASP A 134 -14.43 13.49 -15.76
N LYS A 135 -15.45 13.57 -14.88
CA LYS A 135 -15.33 13.43 -13.42
C LYS A 135 -15.28 11.97 -12.96
N LEU A 136 -15.86 11.05 -13.71
CA LEU A 136 -16.06 9.68 -13.25
C LEU A 136 -14.74 8.93 -13.01
N PRO A 137 -13.70 9.02 -13.86
CA PRO A 137 -12.38 8.44 -13.58
C PRO A 137 -11.69 9.09 -12.37
N LEU A 138 -11.91 10.38 -12.09
CA LEU A 138 -11.36 11.06 -10.92
C LEU A 138 -12.03 10.57 -9.63
N LEU A 139 -13.34 10.36 -9.64
CA LEU A 139 -14.09 9.76 -8.53
C LEU A 139 -13.62 8.32 -8.30
N ALA A 140 -13.48 7.56 -9.38
CA ALA A 140 -12.99 6.18 -9.34
C ALA A 140 -11.61 6.09 -8.65
N GLU A 141 -10.67 6.96 -9.00
CA GLU A 141 -9.36 7.00 -8.33
C GLU A 141 -9.51 7.28 -6.83
N GLY A 142 -10.33 8.26 -6.43
CA GLY A 142 -10.60 8.56 -5.02
C GLY A 142 -11.17 7.35 -4.26
N VAL A 143 -12.10 6.61 -4.90
CA VAL A 143 -12.70 5.39 -4.35
C VAL A 143 -11.66 4.28 -4.22
N VAL A 144 -10.79 4.08 -5.22
CA VAL A 144 -9.70 3.07 -5.18
C VAL A 144 -8.74 3.37 -4.04
N ILE A 145 -8.30 4.62 -3.87
CA ILE A 145 -7.40 5.02 -2.77
C ILE A 145 -8.08 4.81 -1.41
N ARG A 146 -9.35 5.19 -1.26
CA ARG A 146 -10.11 4.97 -0.03
C ARG A 146 -10.23 3.49 0.31
N SER A 147 -10.52 2.67 -0.68
CA SER A 147 -10.64 1.21 -0.51
C SER A 147 -9.33 0.58 -0.08
N PHE A 148 -8.19 1.08 -0.57
CA PHE A 148 -6.86 0.66 -0.12
C PHE A 148 -6.64 0.92 1.38
N PHE A 149 -7.05 2.08 1.92
CA PHE A 149 -6.96 2.34 3.35
C PHE A 149 -7.86 1.43 4.18
N TYR A 150 -9.09 1.19 3.74
CA TYR A 150 -10.00 0.28 4.43
C TYR A 150 -9.56 -1.19 4.31
N TRP A 151 -8.93 -1.59 3.20
CA TRP A 151 -8.29 -2.89 3.09
C TRP A 151 -7.23 -3.07 4.18
N LEU A 152 -6.30 -2.12 4.34
CA LEU A 152 -5.31 -2.14 5.42
C LEU A 152 -5.96 -2.17 6.81
N LEU A 153 -6.96 -1.33 7.04
CA LEU A 153 -7.67 -1.27 8.32
C LEU A 153 -8.33 -2.61 8.68
N THR A 154 -9.04 -3.23 7.73
CA THR A 154 -9.74 -4.49 7.98
C THR A 154 -8.81 -5.69 8.07
N CYS A 155 -7.66 -5.68 7.37
CA CYS A 155 -6.65 -6.74 7.47
C CYS A 155 -5.88 -6.70 8.80
N ILE A 156 -5.66 -5.51 9.38
CA ILE A 156 -4.83 -5.33 10.57
C ILE A 156 -5.68 -5.29 11.85
N PHE A 157 -6.86 -4.66 11.81
CA PHE A 157 -7.65 -4.39 13.02
C PHE A 157 -8.99 -5.12 13.05
N GLY A 158 -9.36 -5.82 11.99
CA GLY A 158 -10.68 -6.48 11.88
C GLY A 158 -11.82 -5.47 11.71
N ASP A 159 -12.81 -5.50 12.61
CA ASP A 159 -13.94 -4.58 12.59
C ASP A 159 -13.49 -3.14 12.88
N VAL A 160 -13.98 -2.19 12.08
CA VAL A 160 -13.55 -0.78 12.15
C VAL A 160 -14.70 0.19 11.95
N PRO A 161 -14.64 1.42 12.47
CA PRO A 161 -15.57 2.47 12.09
C PRO A 161 -15.52 2.71 10.58
N PHE A 162 -16.66 2.57 9.90
CA PHE A 162 -16.76 2.71 8.45
C PHE A 162 -17.63 3.91 8.06
N TYR A 163 -17.07 4.84 7.29
CA TYR A 163 -17.80 5.99 6.76
C TYR A 163 -17.26 6.43 5.42
N THR A 164 -18.12 6.94 4.55
CA THR A 164 -17.80 7.45 3.22
C THR A 164 -18.19 8.91 3.02
N LYS A 165 -18.79 9.52 4.05
CA LYS A 165 -19.21 10.94 4.01
C LYS A 165 -18.04 11.89 4.31
N GLU A 166 -18.10 13.08 3.72
CA GLU A 166 -17.17 14.17 4.03
C GLU A 166 -17.34 14.62 5.50
N VAL A 167 -16.24 14.97 6.15
CA VAL A 167 -16.24 15.63 7.46
C VAL A 167 -16.40 17.14 7.21
N ALA A 168 -17.62 17.59 6.94
CA ALA A 168 -17.91 18.95 6.55
C ALA A 168 -17.89 19.95 7.71
N ASP A 169 -18.21 19.51 8.92
CA ASP A 169 -18.35 20.35 10.11
C ASP A 169 -18.11 19.57 11.41
N GLN A 170 -18.19 20.29 12.53
CA GLN A 170 -17.96 19.70 13.86
C GLN A 170 -19.03 18.68 14.24
N GLN A 171 -20.27 18.82 13.79
CA GLN A 171 -21.34 17.87 14.09
C GLN A 171 -21.05 16.52 13.42
N VAL A 172 -20.73 16.52 12.12
CA VAL A 172 -20.35 15.31 11.38
C VAL A 172 -19.10 14.66 11.98
N MET A 173 -18.12 15.47 12.42
CA MET A 173 -16.95 14.97 13.11
C MET A 173 -17.31 14.24 14.42
N GLN A 174 -18.22 14.78 15.23
CA GLN A 174 -18.68 14.14 16.45
C GLN A 174 -19.46 12.85 16.19
N GLU A 175 -20.31 12.83 15.15
CA GLU A 175 -21.03 11.61 14.74
C GLU A 175 -20.04 10.49 14.38
N ILE A 176 -18.99 10.80 13.60
CA ILE A 176 -17.97 9.83 13.22
C ILE A 176 -17.13 9.38 14.42
N ALA A 177 -16.77 10.32 15.31
CA ALA A 177 -15.98 10.02 16.52
C ALA A 177 -16.70 9.05 17.49
N HIS A 178 -18.03 9.02 17.48
CA HIS A 178 -18.85 8.14 18.32
C HIS A 178 -19.43 6.94 17.54
N MET A 179 -19.02 6.77 16.29
CA MET A 179 -19.51 5.67 15.44
C MET A 179 -19.04 4.31 15.97
N GLY A 180 -19.94 3.33 15.95
CA GLY A 180 -19.60 1.94 16.20
C GLY A 180 -18.74 1.33 15.10
N ARG A 181 -18.19 0.16 15.35
CA ARG A 181 -17.47 -0.61 14.34
C ARG A 181 -18.43 -1.36 13.44
N MET A 182 -18.18 -1.32 12.16
CA MET A 182 -18.77 -2.20 11.15
C MET A 182 -17.93 -3.46 11.04
N SER A 183 -18.51 -4.61 10.80
CA SER A 183 -17.74 -5.83 10.63
C SER A 183 -16.78 -5.73 9.44
N ALA A 184 -15.62 -6.36 9.56
CA ALA A 184 -14.62 -6.37 8.49
C ALA A 184 -15.20 -6.98 7.20
N LYS A 185 -16.08 -7.99 7.35
CA LYS A 185 -16.76 -8.62 6.20
C LYS A 185 -17.70 -7.63 5.49
N GLU A 186 -18.61 -6.99 6.22
CA GLU A 186 -19.55 -6.01 5.64
C GLU A 186 -18.81 -4.81 5.03
N THR A 187 -17.75 -4.34 5.69
CA THR A 187 -16.91 -3.27 5.16
C THR A 187 -16.32 -3.65 3.80
N ARG A 188 -15.76 -4.86 3.67
CA ARG A 188 -15.19 -5.35 2.42
C ARG A 188 -16.27 -5.58 1.35
N ASP A 189 -17.42 -6.13 1.70
CA ASP A 189 -18.54 -6.33 0.76
C ASP A 189 -18.98 -4.98 0.16
N TYR A 190 -19.17 -3.95 1.01
CA TYR A 190 -19.50 -2.60 0.53
C TYR A 190 -18.44 -2.06 -0.46
N LEU A 191 -17.15 -2.21 -0.13
CA LEU A 191 -16.07 -1.71 -0.96
C LEU A 191 -15.97 -2.45 -2.29
N ILE A 192 -16.22 -3.76 -2.33
CA ILE A 192 -16.26 -4.54 -3.58
C ILE A 192 -17.38 -4.00 -4.47
N ASP A 193 -18.58 -3.87 -3.96
CA ASP A 193 -19.74 -3.39 -4.72
C ASP A 193 -19.55 -1.94 -5.21
N GLU A 194 -18.87 -1.11 -4.44
CA GLU A 194 -18.54 0.27 -4.85
C GLU A 194 -17.46 0.28 -5.94
N LEU A 195 -16.38 -0.48 -5.78
CA LEU A 195 -15.31 -0.57 -6.77
C LEU A 195 -15.80 -1.12 -8.12
N GLN A 196 -16.65 -2.16 -8.10
CA GLN A 196 -17.26 -2.72 -9.32
C GLN A 196 -18.04 -1.69 -10.14
N ARG A 197 -18.62 -0.67 -9.48
CA ARG A 197 -19.32 0.43 -10.16
C ARG A 197 -18.39 1.46 -10.78
N TYR A 198 -17.24 1.74 -10.14
CA TYR A 198 -16.37 2.84 -10.54
C TYR A 198 -15.19 2.40 -11.42
N VAL A 199 -14.56 1.26 -11.15
CA VAL A 199 -13.34 0.82 -11.85
C VAL A 199 -13.50 0.67 -13.37
N PRO A 200 -14.66 0.17 -13.89
CA PRO A 200 -14.86 0.08 -15.34
C PRO A 200 -14.83 1.43 -16.09
N SER A 201 -14.98 2.56 -15.39
CA SER A 201 -14.90 3.90 -16.00
C SER A 201 -13.47 4.41 -16.20
N MET A 202 -12.48 3.75 -15.61
CA MET A 202 -11.08 4.11 -15.74
C MET A 202 -10.47 3.54 -17.02
N ASP A 203 -9.35 4.11 -17.47
CA ASP A 203 -8.61 3.57 -18.61
C ASP A 203 -8.05 2.19 -18.23
N GLN A 204 -8.41 1.17 -19.02
CA GLN A 204 -8.05 -0.24 -18.79
C GLN A 204 -6.65 -0.53 -19.32
N VAL A 205 -5.64 0.08 -18.66
CA VAL A 205 -4.22 0.01 -19.04
C VAL A 205 -3.37 -0.42 -17.84
N ARG A 206 -2.13 -0.84 -18.11
CA ARG A 206 -1.17 -1.17 -17.06
C ARG A 206 -0.84 0.06 -16.23
N SER A 207 -0.52 -0.12 -14.95
CA SER A 207 -0.18 0.99 -14.07
C SER A 207 1.03 1.81 -14.55
N SER A 208 1.99 1.19 -15.24
CA SER A 208 3.13 1.88 -15.88
C SER A 208 2.74 2.81 -17.03
N GLU A 209 1.51 2.69 -17.55
CA GLU A 209 0.96 3.50 -18.64
C GLU A 209 0.06 4.63 -18.11
N VAL A 210 -0.27 4.60 -16.81
CA VAL A 210 -1.03 5.67 -16.15
C VAL A 210 -0.11 6.84 -15.86
N ALA A 211 -0.54 8.06 -16.23
CA ALA A 211 0.22 9.28 -15.98
C ALA A 211 0.57 9.43 -14.48
N ASP A 212 1.79 9.86 -14.19
CA ASP A 212 2.31 10.08 -12.84
C ASP A 212 2.28 8.82 -11.94
N ASN A 213 2.15 7.63 -12.52
CA ASN A 213 2.03 6.34 -11.80
C ASN A 213 0.91 6.36 -10.74
N ARG A 214 -0.21 6.99 -11.05
CA ARG A 214 -1.40 7.05 -10.19
C ARG A 214 -2.10 5.69 -10.14
N MET A 215 -2.97 5.49 -9.14
CA MET A 215 -3.82 4.31 -9.06
C MET A 215 -4.87 4.34 -10.18
N GLY A 216 -4.70 3.47 -11.17
CA GLY A 216 -5.59 3.28 -12.31
C GLY A 216 -6.50 2.06 -12.15
N ALA A 217 -7.12 1.63 -13.27
CA ALA A 217 -8.02 0.48 -13.30
C ALA A 217 -7.36 -0.81 -12.78
N ALA A 218 -6.09 -1.05 -13.14
CA ALA A 218 -5.36 -2.23 -12.66
C ALA A 218 -5.29 -2.30 -11.13
N MET A 219 -5.07 -1.16 -10.46
CA MET A 219 -5.12 -1.11 -9.00
C MET A 219 -6.54 -1.32 -8.47
N GLY A 220 -7.55 -0.79 -9.14
CA GLY A 220 -8.96 -1.01 -8.79
C GLY A 220 -9.35 -2.48 -8.83
N TRP A 221 -9.04 -3.18 -9.92
CA TRP A 221 -9.27 -4.61 -10.06
C TRP A 221 -8.51 -5.43 -9.01
N MET A 222 -7.24 -5.06 -8.75
CA MET A 222 -6.47 -5.70 -7.68
C MET A 222 -7.11 -5.52 -6.30
N MET A 223 -7.69 -4.35 -6.02
CA MET A 223 -8.40 -4.10 -4.76
C MET A 223 -9.65 -4.95 -4.64
N ILE A 224 -10.47 -5.07 -5.71
CA ILE A 224 -11.63 -5.98 -5.73
C ILE A 224 -11.18 -7.40 -5.40
N ALA A 225 -10.17 -7.90 -6.11
CA ALA A 225 -9.65 -9.25 -5.91
C ALA A 225 -9.16 -9.49 -4.48
N LYS A 226 -8.37 -8.57 -3.91
CA LYS A 226 -7.87 -8.66 -2.53
C LYS A 226 -8.99 -8.68 -1.49
N LEU A 227 -9.98 -7.80 -1.62
CA LEU A 227 -11.14 -7.73 -0.71
C LEU A 227 -12.02 -8.97 -0.83
N ALA A 228 -12.30 -9.42 -2.06
CA ALA A 228 -13.12 -10.58 -2.36
C ALA A 228 -12.47 -11.88 -1.83
N GLN A 229 -11.16 -12.04 -2.01
CA GLN A 229 -10.41 -13.18 -1.49
C GLN A 229 -10.49 -13.28 0.06
N TRP A 230 -10.41 -12.15 0.76
CA TRP A 230 -10.60 -12.11 2.22
C TRP A 230 -12.01 -12.48 2.68
N ASN A 231 -13.03 -12.25 1.85
CA ASN A 231 -14.42 -12.59 2.13
C ASN A 231 -14.87 -13.92 1.53
N HIS A 232 -13.93 -14.68 0.92
CA HIS A 232 -14.20 -15.94 0.19
C HIS A 232 -15.23 -15.77 -0.93
N ARG A 233 -15.31 -14.58 -1.53
CA ARG A 233 -16.10 -14.28 -2.75
C ARG A 233 -15.25 -14.62 -3.97
N TRP A 234 -15.04 -15.93 -4.18
CA TRP A 234 -14.08 -16.43 -5.17
C TRP A 234 -14.43 -16.02 -6.61
N ASP A 235 -15.73 -16.00 -6.95
CA ASP A 235 -16.19 -15.59 -8.29
C ASP A 235 -15.90 -14.12 -8.57
N ASP A 236 -16.18 -13.21 -7.61
CA ASP A 236 -15.82 -11.79 -7.75
C ASP A 236 -14.29 -11.59 -7.86
N ALA A 237 -13.52 -12.38 -7.11
CA ALA A 237 -12.08 -12.34 -7.20
C ALA A 237 -11.58 -12.79 -8.59
N LEU A 238 -12.12 -13.89 -9.12
CA LEU A 238 -11.77 -14.41 -10.45
C LEU A 238 -12.17 -13.45 -11.57
N GLU A 239 -13.34 -12.81 -11.49
CA GLU A 239 -13.76 -11.79 -12.44
C GLU A 239 -12.76 -10.62 -12.47
N ALA A 240 -12.41 -10.07 -11.31
CA ALA A 240 -11.47 -8.96 -11.22
C ALA A 240 -10.05 -9.34 -11.67
N LEU A 241 -9.59 -10.54 -11.34
CA LEU A 241 -8.30 -11.08 -11.77
C LEU A 241 -8.28 -11.33 -13.27
N GLY A 242 -9.40 -11.75 -13.87
CA GLY A 242 -9.56 -11.88 -15.32
C GLY A 242 -9.43 -10.55 -16.06
N GLU A 243 -9.91 -9.44 -15.49
CA GLU A 243 -9.67 -8.10 -16.04
C GLU A 243 -8.17 -7.72 -15.97
N LEU A 244 -7.48 -8.08 -14.88
CA LEU A 244 -6.02 -7.90 -14.81
C LEU A 244 -5.28 -8.75 -15.86
N GLU A 245 -5.70 -9.98 -16.09
CA GLU A 245 -5.10 -10.83 -17.15
C GLU A 245 -5.27 -10.21 -18.53
N LYS A 246 -6.43 -9.61 -18.85
CA LYS A 246 -6.64 -8.87 -20.09
C LYS A 246 -5.69 -7.66 -20.25
N ILE A 247 -5.42 -6.96 -19.16
CA ILE A 247 -4.54 -5.77 -19.12
C ILE A 247 -3.07 -6.17 -19.25
N TYR A 248 -2.64 -7.21 -18.51
CA TYR A 248 -1.23 -7.58 -18.39
C TYR A 248 -0.78 -8.70 -19.34
N GLY A 249 -1.66 -9.59 -19.75
CA GLY A 249 -1.37 -10.70 -20.68
C GLY A 249 -0.46 -11.77 -20.06
N ASP A 250 0.46 -12.29 -20.85
CA ASP A 250 1.35 -13.38 -20.43
C ASP A 250 2.42 -12.89 -19.43
N LEU A 251 2.54 -13.59 -18.28
CA LEU A 251 3.54 -13.31 -17.25
C LEU A 251 4.98 -13.45 -17.77
N GLN A 252 5.23 -14.33 -18.74
CA GLN A 252 6.56 -14.60 -19.26
C GLN A 252 7.21 -13.40 -19.97
N GLN A 253 6.42 -12.41 -20.37
CA GLN A 253 6.96 -11.19 -20.99
C GLN A 253 7.67 -10.25 -20.01
N TYR A 254 7.49 -10.43 -18.70
CA TYR A 254 8.07 -9.56 -17.67
C TYR A 254 9.36 -10.16 -17.12
N PRO A 255 10.49 -9.41 -17.19
CA PRO A 255 11.76 -9.86 -16.65
C PRO A 255 11.69 -10.15 -15.15
N LEU A 256 12.39 -11.18 -14.70
CA LEU A 256 12.41 -11.54 -13.29
C LEU A 256 13.03 -10.44 -12.43
N GLU A 257 13.94 -9.65 -12.98
CA GLU A 257 14.59 -8.51 -12.33
C GLU A 257 13.62 -7.38 -11.98
N ASP A 258 12.41 -7.37 -12.54
CA ASP A 258 11.35 -6.42 -12.19
C ASP A 258 10.90 -6.52 -10.72
N ILE A 259 11.21 -7.65 -10.04
CA ILE A 259 10.94 -7.79 -8.60
C ILE A 259 11.83 -6.89 -7.73
N MET A 260 12.96 -6.40 -8.23
CA MET A 260 13.87 -5.55 -7.45
C MET A 260 13.25 -4.18 -7.19
N PHE A 261 13.33 -3.72 -5.94
CA PHE A 261 12.72 -2.45 -5.51
C PHE A 261 13.33 -1.23 -6.21
N ARG A 262 14.62 -1.31 -6.60
CA ARG A 262 15.30 -0.25 -7.37
C ARG A 262 14.78 -0.09 -8.80
N ASN A 263 14.17 -1.15 -9.38
CA ASN A 263 13.56 -1.11 -10.71
C ASN A 263 12.13 -0.59 -10.57
N LYS A 264 12.00 0.73 -10.67
CA LYS A 264 10.75 1.44 -10.37
C LYS A 264 9.78 1.39 -11.54
N ASN A 265 8.48 1.32 -11.19
CA ASN A 265 7.37 1.45 -12.13
C ASN A 265 7.52 0.55 -13.35
N THR A 266 7.93 -0.70 -13.10
CA THR A 266 8.12 -1.69 -14.15
C THR A 266 6.78 -2.08 -14.79
N PRO A 267 6.77 -2.60 -16.03
CA PRO A 267 5.54 -3.03 -16.68
C PRO A 267 4.74 -4.11 -15.93
N GLU A 268 5.38 -4.89 -15.05
CA GLU A 268 4.73 -5.87 -14.17
C GLU A 268 4.03 -5.22 -12.96
N SER A 269 4.41 -4.00 -12.58
CA SER A 269 3.90 -3.35 -11.37
C SER A 269 2.43 -2.98 -11.49
N ILE A 270 1.67 -3.25 -10.42
CA ILE A 270 0.28 -2.80 -10.25
C ILE A 270 0.25 -1.59 -9.33
N PHE A 271 1.01 -1.62 -8.24
CA PHE A 271 1.15 -0.46 -7.36
C PHE A 271 2.50 -0.43 -6.66
N GLU A 272 3.15 0.73 -6.70
CA GLU A 272 4.39 1.02 -5.99
C GLU A 272 4.25 2.30 -5.17
N VAL A 273 4.79 2.30 -3.96
CA VAL A 273 4.93 3.54 -3.18
C VAL A 273 6.12 4.31 -3.71
N GLN A 274 5.85 5.49 -4.27
CA GLN A 274 6.85 6.29 -4.97
C GLN A 274 7.85 6.92 -3.98
N ARG A 275 9.13 6.77 -4.27
CA ARG A 275 10.25 7.34 -3.50
C ARG A 275 11.17 8.14 -4.38
N THR A 276 11.78 9.16 -3.82
CA THR A 276 12.76 9.99 -4.53
C THR A 276 13.80 10.52 -3.56
N TYR A 277 15.01 10.73 -4.06
CA TYR A 277 16.09 11.40 -3.33
C TYR A 277 16.70 12.46 -4.24
N THR A 278 16.70 13.70 -3.77
CA THR A 278 17.31 14.83 -4.46
C THR A 278 18.27 15.51 -3.48
N PRO A 279 19.59 15.43 -3.70
CA PRO A 279 20.57 16.11 -2.84
C PRO A 279 20.27 17.60 -2.76
N GLY A 280 20.10 18.12 -1.53
CA GLY A 280 19.76 19.53 -1.29
C GLY A 280 18.34 19.95 -1.69
N GLY A 281 17.50 19.03 -2.13
CA GLY A 281 16.11 19.25 -2.54
C GLY A 281 15.09 18.42 -1.75
N LEU A 282 13.84 18.43 -2.20
CA LEU A 282 12.76 17.64 -1.62
C LEU A 282 13.03 16.15 -1.88
N SER A 283 13.01 15.36 -0.81
CA SER A 283 13.19 13.90 -0.87
C SER A 283 12.06 13.20 -0.14
N VAL A 284 11.60 12.07 -0.69
CA VAL A 284 10.63 11.16 -0.08
C VAL A 284 11.31 9.80 0.01
N THR A 285 11.86 9.47 1.17
CA THR A 285 12.69 8.28 1.38
C THR A 285 12.11 7.38 2.46
N THR A 286 12.65 6.16 2.56
CA THR A 286 12.36 5.19 3.62
C THR A 286 13.67 4.63 4.17
N ASN A 287 13.60 3.65 5.08
CA ASN A 287 14.76 2.96 5.64
C ASN A 287 14.73 1.45 5.36
N VAL A 288 13.95 1.00 4.39
CA VAL A 288 13.80 -0.43 4.08
C VAL A 288 15.14 -1.05 3.69
N ALA A 289 15.88 -0.41 2.78
CA ALA A 289 17.21 -0.91 2.39
C ALA A 289 18.21 -0.88 3.57
N ALA A 290 18.07 0.05 4.51
CA ALA A 290 18.98 0.10 5.67
C ALA A 290 18.83 -1.10 6.60
N ILE A 291 17.63 -1.68 6.75
CA ILE A 291 17.42 -2.86 7.61
C ILE A 291 17.62 -4.18 6.87
N THR A 292 17.60 -4.20 5.55
CA THR A 292 17.65 -5.42 4.73
C THR A 292 19.03 -5.68 4.10
N THR A 293 19.82 -4.64 3.85
CA THR A 293 21.14 -4.74 3.20
C THR A 293 22.19 -5.33 4.16
N PRO A 294 23.19 -6.09 3.65
CA PRO A 294 24.31 -6.58 4.45
C PRO A 294 25.03 -5.47 5.22
N TYR A 295 25.66 -5.80 6.34
CA TYR A 295 26.36 -4.84 7.20
C TYR A 295 27.42 -4.06 6.42
N HIS A 296 27.39 -2.74 6.50
CA HIS A 296 28.30 -1.82 5.83
C HIS A 296 29.23 -1.10 6.83
N ASN A 297 30.52 -1.04 6.55
CA ASN A 297 31.53 -0.44 7.42
C ASN A 297 31.99 0.96 7.01
N GLY A 298 31.27 1.62 6.11
CA GLY A 298 31.59 2.98 5.63
C GLY A 298 32.64 3.08 4.52
N LYS A 299 33.19 1.96 4.05
CA LYS A 299 34.24 1.91 3.01
C LYS A 299 33.82 1.20 1.73
N GLY A 300 32.52 1.05 1.47
CA GLY A 300 32.04 0.27 0.32
C GLY A 300 32.19 -1.24 0.51
N ILE A 301 32.53 -1.69 1.72
CA ILE A 301 32.66 -3.10 2.08
C ILE A 301 31.44 -3.52 2.88
N TYR A 302 30.71 -4.50 2.34
CA TYR A 302 29.47 -5.04 2.88
C TYR A 302 29.75 -6.44 3.41
N ASP A 303 29.79 -6.59 4.74
CA ASP A 303 30.12 -7.84 5.42
C ASP A 303 31.36 -8.56 4.82
N GLY A 304 32.46 -7.81 4.65
CA GLY A 304 33.75 -8.31 4.13
C GLY A 304 33.84 -8.33 2.61
N VAL A 305 32.80 -8.00 1.87
CA VAL A 305 32.78 -8.02 0.40
C VAL A 305 32.62 -6.60 -0.15
N GLU A 306 33.46 -6.22 -1.10
CA GLU A 306 33.31 -4.96 -1.82
C GLU A 306 32.20 -5.08 -2.85
N ILE A 307 31.21 -4.15 -2.77
CA ILE A 307 30.09 -4.03 -3.72
C ILE A 307 30.12 -2.61 -4.32
N PRO A 308 30.87 -2.40 -5.41
CA PRO A 308 31.09 -1.05 -5.97
C PRO A 308 29.80 -0.32 -6.34
N GLU A 309 28.79 -1.04 -6.86
CA GLU A 309 27.50 -0.46 -7.27
C GLU A 309 26.75 0.19 -6.09
N MET A 310 26.93 -0.30 -4.87
CA MET A 310 26.26 0.22 -3.68
C MET A 310 26.87 1.54 -3.21
N GLY A 311 28.13 1.84 -3.52
CA GLY A 311 28.82 3.04 -3.08
C GLY A 311 29.24 3.00 -1.61
N THR A 312 29.70 4.13 -1.08
CA THR A 312 30.26 4.27 0.28
C THR A 312 29.39 5.07 1.24
N GLY A 313 28.32 5.72 0.73
CA GLY A 313 27.48 6.65 1.51
C GLY A 313 26.43 6.00 2.39
N MET A 314 26.17 4.70 2.21
CA MET A 314 25.10 3.97 2.90
C MET A 314 25.42 3.73 4.37
N THR A 315 24.39 3.80 5.22
CA THR A 315 24.40 3.29 6.60
C THR A 315 23.39 2.16 6.71
N THR A 316 23.81 0.99 7.23
CA THR A 316 22.95 -0.18 7.37
C THR A 316 22.75 -0.56 8.82
N TRP A 317 21.53 -1.00 9.15
CA TRP A 317 21.18 -1.58 10.46
C TRP A 317 21.17 -3.11 10.44
N THR A 318 21.00 -3.68 9.26
CA THR A 318 21.16 -5.12 8.98
C THR A 318 20.32 -6.02 9.88
N SER A 319 19.10 -5.54 10.22
CA SER A 319 18.29 -6.18 11.26
C SER A 319 17.34 -7.25 10.72
N MET A 320 16.90 -7.15 9.47
CA MET A 320 16.00 -8.13 8.83
C MET A 320 16.79 -9.25 8.18
N ARG A 321 16.36 -10.48 8.41
CA ARG A 321 17.01 -11.68 7.87
C ARG A 321 16.01 -12.75 7.46
N PRO A 322 16.33 -13.63 6.48
CA PRO A 322 15.49 -14.76 6.16
C PRO A 322 15.52 -15.79 7.29
N ASN A 323 14.38 -16.43 7.55
CA ASN A 323 14.29 -17.58 8.44
C ASN A 323 14.91 -18.83 7.80
N SER A 324 15.32 -19.79 8.62
CA SER A 324 15.82 -21.08 8.15
C SER A 324 14.78 -21.82 7.30
N TYR A 325 13.51 -21.77 7.68
CA TYR A 325 12.43 -22.33 6.86
C TYR A 325 12.47 -21.82 5.40
N PHE A 326 12.76 -20.53 5.19
CA PHE A 326 12.89 -19.99 3.87
C PHE A 326 14.21 -20.38 3.18
N CYS A 327 15.36 -20.06 3.80
CA CYS A 327 16.66 -20.20 3.13
C CYS A 327 17.21 -21.64 3.10
N ASP A 328 16.81 -22.51 4.03
CA ASP A 328 17.24 -23.90 4.07
C ASP A 328 16.15 -24.87 3.57
N GLY A 329 14.90 -24.41 3.48
CA GLY A 329 13.74 -25.20 3.05
C GLY A 329 13.14 -24.78 1.72
N LEU A 330 12.54 -23.57 1.65
CA LEU A 330 11.76 -23.16 0.49
C LEU A 330 12.62 -22.76 -0.72
N GLN A 331 13.72 -22.01 -0.49
CA GLN A 331 14.56 -21.47 -1.55
C GLN A 331 16.05 -21.59 -1.18
N THR A 332 16.56 -22.82 -1.28
CA THR A 332 17.94 -23.14 -0.84
C THR A 332 19.00 -22.63 -1.83
N LYS A 333 20.23 -22.47 -1.35
CA LYS A 333 21.39 -22.13 -2.19
C LYS A 333 21.54 -23.07 -3.39
N LYS A 334 21.17 -24.34 -3.25
CA LYS A 334 21.28 -25.39 -4.29
C LYS A 334 20.09 -25.49 -5.22
N SER A 335 18.99 -24.76 -4.96
CA SER A 335 17.81 -24.82 -5.81
C SER A 335 18.09 -24.26 -7.21
N ASN A 336 17.27 -24.67 -8.19
CA ASN A 336 17.33 -24.12 -9.55
C ASN A 336 16.53 -22.81 -9.70
N ASP A 337 15.86 -22.37 -8.63
CA ASP A 337 15.07 -21.16 -8.61
C ASP A 337 15.94 -19.93 -8.85
N LYS A 338 15.72 -19.23 -9.96
CA LYS A 338 16.48 -18.03 -10.34
C LYS A 338 16.31 -16.88 -9.35
N ARG A 339 15.18 -16.83 -8.63
CA ARG A 339 14.90 -15.80 -7.62
C ARG A 339 15.82 -15.90 -6.40
N LYS A 340 16.43 -17.04 -6.16
CA LYS A 340 17.28 -17.26 -4.97
C LYS A 340 18.40 -16.22 -4.83
N THR A 341 19.00 -15.80 -5.93
CA THR A 341 20.09 -14.82 -5.95
C THR A 341 19.60 -13.37 -5.92
N LEU A 342 18.31 -13.15 -6.18
CA LEU A 342 17.65 -11.86 -6.03
C LEU A 342 17.11 -11.67 -4.60
N ASN A 343 16.46 -12.70 -4.06
CA ASN A 343 15.88 -12.69 -2.71
C ASN A 343 16.93 -12.75 -1.60
N MET A 344 18.01 -13.52 -1.83
CA MET A 344 19.03 -13.81 -0.82
C MET A 344 20.44 -13.68 -1.39
N ALA A 345 21.38 -13.28 -0.53
CA ALA A 345 22.79 -13.15 -0.87
C ALA A 345 23.66 -13.98 0.08
N TRP A 346 24.27 -15.04 -0.44
CA TRP A 346 25.33 -15.82 0.23
C TRP A 346 26.73 -15.29 -0.12
N GLU A 347 26.84 -14.73 -1.28
CA GLU A 347 28.09 -14.22 -1.88
C GLU A 347 27.74 -13.10 -2.88
N TYR A 348 28.73 -12.31 -3.25
CA TYR A 348 28.65 -11.36 -4.33
C TYR A 348 29.91 -11.51 -5.21
N ASP A 349 29.71 -11.69 -6.53
CA ASP A 349 30.79 -11.92 -7.49
C ASP A 349 31.78 -13.04 -7.06
N GLY A 350 31.20 -14.16 -6.57
CA GLY A 350 31.94 -15.32 -6.09
C GLY A 350 32.67 -15.15 -4.75
N LYS A 351 32.56 -14.00 -4.09
CA LYS A 351 33.13 -13.73 -2.78
C LYS A 351 32.09 -13.93 -1.69
N PRO A 352 32.26 -14.88 -0.76
CA PRO A 352 31.27 -15.12 0.31
C PRO A 352 31.29 -13.98 1.33
N PHE A 353 30.10 -13.66 1.87
CA PHE A 353 29.96 -12.75 3.01
C PHE A 353 30.52 -13.36 4.29
N SER A 354 31.21 -12.56 5.12
CA SER A 354 31.99 -13.05 6.27
C SER A 354 31.13 -13.46 7.47
N GLY A 355 29.98 -12.79 7.71
CA GLY A 355 29.15 -12.99 8.88
C GLY A 355 27.92 -13.86 8.69
N VAL A 356 27.75 -14.45 7.50
CA VAL A 356 26.51 -15.21 7.17
C VAL A 356 26.59 -16.67 7.60
N GLY A 357 27.75 -17.27 7.62
CA GLY A 357 27.93 -18.70 7.87
C GLY A 357 27.11 -19.54 6.87
N THR A 358 26.14 -20.31 7.38
CA THR A 358 25.22 -21.09 6.55
C THR A 358 23.98 -20.32 6.08
N ARG A 359 23.67 -19.17 6.67
CA ARG A 359 22.47 -18.35 6.37
C ARG A 359 22.84 -17.13 5.53
N PRO A 360 22.04 -16.79 4.51
CA PRO A 360 22.31 -15.64 3.64
C PRO A 360 21.90 -14.33 4.32
N TRP A 361 22.37 -13.22 3.73
CA TRP A 361 21.72 -11.92 3.84
C TRP A 361 20.49 -11.83 2.94
N LEU A 362 19.67 -10.78 3.10
CA LEU A 362 18.68 -10.42 2.09
C LEU A 362 19.39 -9.88 0.85
N GLY A 363 18.90 -10.26 -0.30
CA GLY A 363 19.59 -10.11 -1.58
C GLY A 363 19.33 -8.79 -2.33
N PRO A 364 19.79 -8.73 -3.57
CA PRO A 364 19.71 -7.55 -4.43
C PRO A 364 18.30 -6.98 -4.64
N LYS A 365 17.24 -7.78 -4.43
CA LYS A 365 15.86 -7.33 -4.44
C LYS A 365 15.64 -6.08 -3.59
N PHE A 366 16.32 -6.00 -2.44
CA PHE A 366 16.13 -4.97 -1.43
C PHE A 366 17.20 -3.87 -1.46
N TRP A 367 18.26 -4.03 -2.26
CA TRP A 367 19.39 -3.11 -2.24
C TRP A 367 19.07 -1.82 -2.98
N CYS A 368 19.52 -0.69 -2.40
CA CYS A 368 19.38 0.65 -2.96
C CYS A 368 20.76 1.24 -3.33
N PRO A 369 21.29 0.92 -4.52
CA PRO A 369 22.58 1.46 -4.96
C PRO A 369 22.64 2.97 -4.90
N GLY A 370 23.75 3.51 -4.36
CA GLY A 370 23.94 4.95 -4.23
C GLY A 370 23.22 5.60 -3.05
N MET A 371 22.55 4.82 -2.18
CA MET A 371 21.89 5.33 -0.97
C MET A 371 22.84 6.13 -0.08
N GLN A 372 22.38 7.28 0.41
CA GLN A 372 23.14 8.13 1.34
C GLN A 372 22.57 8.00 2.76
N ASN A 373 23.45 7.73 3.73
CA ASN A 373 23.03 7.38 5.09
C ASN A 373 21.98 6.24 5.05
N THR A 374 20.81 6.46 5.62
CA THR A 374 19.68 5.52 5.62
C THR A 374 18.56 5.94 4.67
N ALA A 375 18.80 6.90 3.78
CA ALA A 375 17.79 7.49 2.90
C ALA A 375 17.56 6.60 1.66
N ASP A 376 16.84 5.51 1.84
CA ASP A 376 16.43 4.61 0.77
C ASP A 376 15.39 5.29 -0.14
N PHE A 377 15.69 5.35 -1.41
CA PHE A 377 14.84 5.92 -2.45
C PHE A 377 14.31 4.88 -3.44
N SER A 378 14.48 3.59 -3.16
CA SER A 378 13.84 2.52 -3.93
C SER A 378 12.33 2.51 -3.67
N ASN A 379 11.51 2.28 -4.70
CA ASN A 379 10.07 2.15 -4.52
C ASN A 379 9.75 0.86 -3.76
N GLN A 380 8.75 0.91 -2.87
CA GLN A 380 8.23 -0.32 -2.29
C GLN A 380 7.16 -0.88 -3.22
N LYS A 381 7.41 -2.08 -3.75
CA LYS A 381 6.43 -2.83 -4.52
C LYS A 381 5.36 -3.37 -3.59
N VAL A 382 4.12 -2.95 -3.81
CA VAL A 382 2.98 -3.35 -2.99
C VAL A 382 2.21 -4.47 -3.69
N PHE A 383 1.91 -4.28 -4.98
CA PHE A 383 1.25 -5.29 -5.80
C PHE A 383 1.92 -5.39 -7.16
N ARG A 384 2.10 -6.62 -7.62
CA ARG A 384 2.62 -6.98 -8.95
C ARG A 384 1.70 -7.98 -9.63
N TYR A 385 1.81 -8.10 -10.94
CA TYR A 385 0.98 -9.02 -11.69
C TYR A 385 1.19 -10.50 -11.28
N ALA A 386 2.41 -10.90 -10.88
CA ALA A 386 2.64 -12.24 -10.33
C ALA A 386 1.82 -12.53 -9.06
N ASP A 387 1.53 -11.53 -8.22
CA ASP A 387 0.62 -11.69 -7.09
C ASP A 387 -0.80 -12.01 -7.57
N ALA A 388 -1.29 -11.31 -8.60
CA ALA A 388 -2.59 -11.60 -9.21
C ALA A 388 -2.66 -13.02 -9.80
N ILE A 389 -1.61 -13.46 -10.48
CA ILE A 389 -1.51 -14.84 -11.02
C ILE A 389 -1.58 -15.89 -9.90
N LEU A 390 -0.88 -15.68 -8.79
CA LEU A 390 -0.94 -16.61 -7.65
C LEU A 390 -2.28 -16.54 -6.90
N MET A 391 -2.96 -15.39 -6.94
CA MET A 391 -4.34 -15.28 -6.44
C MET A 391 -5.31 -16.05 -7.34
N MET A 392 -5.14 -16.03 -8.68
CA MET A 392 -5.92 -16.90 -9.59
C MET A 392 -5.72 -18.37 -9.26
N ALA A 393 -4.47 -18.80 -9.08
CA ALA A 393 -4.18 -20.18 -8.71
C ALA A 393 -4.91 -20.59 -7.43
N GLU A 394 -4.94 -19.73 -6.42
CA GLU A 394 -5.63 -20.01 -5.16
C GLU A 394 -7.16 -20.02 -5.34
N CYS A 395 -7.73 -19.04 -6.04
CA CYS A 395 -9.19 -18.98 -6.26
C CYS A 395 -9.68 -20.21 -7.04
N TYR A 396 -8.98 -20.63 -8.09
CA TYR A 396 -9.33 -21.85 -8.82
C TYR A 396 -9.16 -23.12 -7.98
N ALA A 397 -8.14 -23.19 -7.12
CA ALA A 397 -7.99 -24.30 -6.19
C ALA A 397 -9.15 -24.36 -5.18
N GLU A 398 -9.64 -23.21 -4.72
CA GLU A 398 -10.76 -23.13 -3.79
C GLU A 398 -12.09 -23.47 -4.45
N THR A 399 -12.28 -23.13 -5.71
CA THR A 399 -13.48 -23.46 -6.52
C THR A 399 -13.38 -24.81 -7.22
N GLU A 400 -12.38 -25.64 -6.84
CA GLU A 400 -12.18 -27.02 -7.32
C GLU A 400 -11.83 -27.17 -8.80
N ASP A 401 -11.40 -26.10 -9.48
CA ASP A 401 -10.80 -26.15 -10.81
C ASP A 401 -9.27 -26.35 -10.69
N SER A 402 -8.88 -27.58 -10.43
CA SER A 402 -7.47 -27.91 -10.19
C SER A 402 -6.58 -27.75 -11.42
N ASP A 403 -7.12 -27.88 -12.63
CA ASP A 403 -6.34 -27.76 -13.88
C ASP A 403 -5.94 -26.31 -14.11
N GLU A 404 -6.87 -25.38 -13.96
CA GLU A 404 -6.58 -23.94 -14.03
C GLU A 404 -5.68 -23.50 -12.87
N ALA A 405 -5.94 -23.96 -11.65
CA ALA A 405 -5.10 -23.65 -10.48
C ALA A 405 -3.63 -24.05 -10.71
N VAL A 406 -3.40 -25.26 -11.24
CA VAL A 406 -2.04 -25.75 -11.59
C VAL A 406 -1.45 -24.94 -12.75
N ARG A 407 -2.24 -24.57 -13.74
CA ARG A 407 -1.80 -23.75 -14.86
C ARG A 407 -1.23 -22.42 -14.39
N TYR A 408 -1.99 -21.67 -13.57
CA TYR A 408 -1.54 -20.37 -13.04
C TYR A 408 -0.35 -20.51 -12.09
N LEU A 409 -0.34 -21.50 -11.21
CA LEU A 409 0.82 -21.79 -10.35
C LEU A 409 2.08 -22.02 -11.21
N ASN A 410 1.98 -22.80 -12.25
CA ASN A 410 3.10 -23.14 -13.11
C ASN A 410 3.58 -21.97 -13.97
N MET A 411 2.76 -20.98 -14.31
CA MET A 411 3.22 -19.76 -14.97
C MET A 411 4.31 -19.03 -14.15
N VAL A 412 4.12 -18.92 -12.83
CA VAL A 412 5.11 -18.30 -11.93
C VAL A 412 6.35 -19.18 -11.79
N ARG A 413 6.18 -20.49 -11.66
CA ARG A 413 7.27 -21.46 -11.53
C ARG A 413 8.14 -21.54 -12.79
N GLU A 414 7.53 -21.45 -13.96
CA GLU A 414 8.22 -21.44 -15.25
C GLU A 414 9.10 -20.18 -15.38
N ARG A 415 8.57 -19.01 -15.09
CA ARG A 415 9.35 -17.74 -15.07
C ARG A 415 10.56 -17.85 -14.14
N ALA A 416 10.37 -18.43 -12.97
CA ALA A 416 11.43 -18.67 -12.00
C ALA A 416 12.43 -19.77 -12.40
N GLY A 417 12.18 -20.50 -13.46
CA GLY A 417 13.01 -21.62 -13.93
C GLY A 417 12.97 -22.84 -13.01
N THR A 418 11.87 -23.02 -12.26
CA THR A 418 11.68 -24.16 -11.38
C THR A 418 10.85 -25.28 -12.05
N THR A 419 10.91 -26.49 -11.50
CA THR A 419 10.14 -27.62 -12.01
C THR A 419 8.65 -27.36 -11.88
N ALA A 420 7.88 -27.67 -12.93
CA ALA A 420 6.43 -27.57 -12.90
C ALA A 420 5.83 -28.43 -11.78
N TYR A 421 4.82 -27.90 -11.10
CA TYR A 421 4.03 -28.65 -10.13
C TYR A 421 3.09 -29.62 -10.85
N VAL A 422 2.97 -30.82 -10.31
CA VAL A 422 2.02 -31.83 -10.77
C VAL A 422 0.96 -32.01 -9.69
N PHE A 423 -0.30 -31.94 -10.08
CA PHE A 423 -1.43 -32.08 -9.16
C PHE A 423 -1.38 -33.40 -8.38
N LYS A 424 -1.65 -33.32 -7.10
CA LYS A 424 -1.78 -34.48 -6.21
C LYS A 424 -3.16 -34.55 -5.57
N ASN A 425 -3.53 -33.50 -4.84
CA ASN A 425 -4.83 -33.26 -4.24
C ASN A 425 -4.95 -31.77 -3.90
N LYS A 426 -6.14 -31.31 -3.50
CA LYS A 426 -6.43 -29.90 -3.18
C LYS A 426 -5.52 -29.35 -2.08
N ASP A 427 -5.36 -30.06 -0.98
CA ASP A 427 -4.57 -29.60 0.17
C ASP A 427 -3.10 -29.40 -0.20
N ALA A 428 -2.52 -30.36 -0.92
CA ALA A 428 -1.13 -30.26 -1.40
C ALA A 428 -0.94 -29.13 -2.43
N LEU A 429 -1.97 -28.85 -3.24
CA LEU A 429 -1.96 -27.72 -4.20
C LEU A 429 -2.00 -26.38 -3.46
N LEU A 430 -2.90 -26.21 -2.51
CA LEU A 430 -2.99 -25.00 -1.69
C LEU A 430 -1.70 -24.77 -0.91
N GLU A 431 -1.12 -25.82 -0.30
CA GLU A 431 0.16 -25.72 0.39
C GLU A 431 1.29 -25.28 -0.56
N GLU A 432 1.34 -25.80 -1.79
CA GLU A 432 2.35 -25.39 -2.76
C GLU A 432 2.14 -23.94 -3.26
N ILE A 433 0.89 -23.50 -3.46
CA ILE A 433 0.56 -22.11 -3.75
C ILE A 433 1.04 -21.17 -2.62
N GLN A 434 0.81 -21.55 -1.35
CA GLN A 434 1.28 -20.80 -0.19
C GLN A 434 2.80 -20.67 -0.15
N LYS A 435 3.52 -21.77 -0.49
CA LYS A 435 4.98 -21.79 -0.59
C LYS A 435 5.48 -20.93 -1.77
N GLU A 436 4.80 -21.02 -2.92
CA GLU A 436 5.17 -20.26 -4.11
C GLU A 436 4.97 -18.75 -3.89
N ARG A 437 3.89 -18.34 -3.23
CA ARG A 437 3.71 -16.97 -2.79
C ARG A 437 4.86 -16.47 -1.90
N GLY A 438 5.34 -17.32 -0.99
CA GLY A 438 6.51 -17.00 -0.16
C GLY A 438 7.80 -16.79 -0.96
N ARG A 439 8.05 -17.61 -2.00
CA ARG A 439 9.22 -17.48 -2.88
C ARG A 439 9.15 -16.24 -3.77
N GLU A 440 7.98 -15.95 -4.31
CA GLU A 440 7.76 -14.87 -5.27
C GLU A 440 7.68 -13.51 -4.59
N LEU A 441 6.92 -13.39 -3.51
CA LEU A 441 6.53 -12.13 -2.88
C LEU A 441 7.32 -11.82 -1.60
N LEU A 442 8.48 -12.47 -1.38
CA LEU A 442 9.33 -12.21 -0.22
C LEU A 442 9.56 -10.72 0.00
N GLY A 443 9.17 -10.20 1.17
CA GLY A 443 9.42 -8.81 1.55
C GLY A 443 8.56 -7.76 0.87
N GLU A 444 7.47 -8.15 0.22
CA GLU A 444 6.55 -7.23 -0.47
C GLU A 444 5.34 -6.85 0.42
N PHE A 445 5.51 -6.86 1.74
CA PHE A 445 4.51 -6.44 2.74
C PHE A 445 3.22 -7.28 2.76
N GLN A 446 3.26 -8.55 2.30
CA GLN A 446 2.08 -9.38 2.08
C GLN A 446 2.00 -10.60 3.00
N ARG A 447 3.14 -11.17 3.41
CA ARG A 447 3.17 -12.52 4.00
C ARG A 447 2.28 -12.67 5.22
N LYS A 448 2.31 -11.73 6.16
CA LYS A 448 1.47 -11.81 7.36
C LYS A 448 -0.02 -11.78 7.00
N PHE A 449 -0.43 -10.97 6.03
CA PHE A 449 -1.83 -10.91 5.59
C PHE A 449 -2.28 -12.25 4.99
N ASP A 450 -1.44 -12.89 4.19
CA ASP A 450 -1.71 -14.23 3.66
C ASP A 450 -1.86 -15.26 4.77
N LEU A 451 -0.90 -15.32 5.72
CA LEU A 451 -0.94 -16.26 6.84
C LEU A 451 -2.16 -16.06 7.76
N VAL A 452 -2.56 -14.79 7.98
CA VAL A 452 -3.76 -14.45 8.78
C VAL A 452 -5.03 -14.90 8.03
N ARG A 453 -5.12 -14.61 6.74
CA ARG A 453 -6.26 -14.99 5.91
C ARG A 453 -6.43 -16.51 5.81
N TRP A 454 -5.34 -17.27 5.74
CA TRP A 454 -5.34 -18.74 5.79
C TRP A 454 -5.57 -19.31 7.20
N GLY A 455 -5.60 -18.46 8.23
CA GLY A 455 -5.79 -18.90 9.63
C GLY A 455 -4.58 -19.60 10.26
N ILE A 456 -3.40 -19.52 9.65
CA ILE A 456 -2.19 -20.28 10.06
C ILE A 456 -1.05 -19.37 10.56
N TRP A 457 -1.28 -18.06 10.72
CA TRP A 457 -0.20 -17.14 11.10
C TRP A 457 0.49 -17.50 12.41
N TYR A 458 -0.27 -17.81 13.47
CA TYR A 458 0.30 -18.18 14.77
C TYR A 458 1.13 -19.46 14.65
N GLN A 459 0.57 -20.51 14.03
CA GLN A 459 1.25 -21.80 13.85
C GLN A 459 2.56 -21.64 13.08
N MET A 460 2.52 -21.01 11.92
CA MET A 460 3.70 -20.81 11.06
C MET A 460 4.77 -19.94 11.74
N THR A 461 4.35 -18.92 12.47
CA THR A 461 5.28 -18.07 13.20
C THR A 461 5.91 -18.80 14.37
N TYR A 462 5.14 -19.60 15.13
CA TYR A 462 5.62 -20.40 16.24
C TYR A 462 6.61 -21.50 15.79
N GLU A 463 6.28 -22.23 14.73
CA GLU A 463 7.10 -23.35 14.25
C GLU A 463 8.42 -22.88 13.60
N TYR A 464 8.38 -21.81 12.83
CA TYR A 464 9.48 -21.41 11.95
C TYR A 464 10.20 -20.14 12.36
N THR A 465 9.75 -19.46 13.40
CA THR A 465 10.41 -18.24 13.88
C THR A 465 11.71 -18.53 14.61
N ASN A 466 12.62 -17.56 14.56
CA ASN A 466 13.81 -17.52 15.41
C ASN A 466 13.59 -16.73 16.72
N TYR A 467 12.35 -16.37 17.06
CA TYR A 467 12.05 -15.65 18.29
C TYR A 467 11.98 -16.62 19.48
N PRO A 468 12.95 -16.56 20.44
CA PRO A 468 12.94 -17.46 21.60
C PRO A 468 11.66 -17.35 22.44
N THR A 469 11.15 -16.13 22.58
CA THR A 469 9.96 -15.81 23.39
C THR A 469 8.65 -16.45 22.93
N LEU A 470 8.62 -17.04 21.74
CA LEU A 470 7.47 -17.84 21.28
C LEU A 470 7.58 -19.30 21.65
N LYS A 471 8.75 -19.75 22.12
CA LYS A 471 9.05 -21.15 22.42
C LYS A 471 9.21 -21.44 23.92
N ASP A 472 9.18 -20.41 24.73
CA ASP A 472 9.19 -20.46 26.19
C ASP A 472 7.77 -20.40 26.76
#